data_fcdad546095ec6a79a11138c68cac9e8
#
_entry.id   fcdad546095ec6a79a11138c68cac9e8
#
_cell.length_a   1.000
_cell.length_b   1.000
_cell.length_c   1.000
_cell.angle_alpha   90.00
_cell.angle_beta   90.00
_cell.angle_gamma   90.00
#
_symmetry.space_group_name_H-M   'P 1'
#
loop_
_entity.id
_entity.type
_entity.pdbx_description
1 polymer ?
#
loop_
_entity_poly.entity_id
_entity_poly.type
_entity_poly.pdbx_seq_one_letter_code
_entity_poly.pdbx_strand_id
1 'polypeptide(L)'
;TFSSLASGIMYAIHNGANIVNISIGPSFQGLSQLPIEEQIKVAQQYFKNEEKVYKHIINTANEKNVILVFAAGNDNIVTAILPECRLTNNTVNVAACTHEYKSSVFTNYSLGTNVSAPGEGIYSAYPTNSFKMFDGTSMAAPIISGTIALMKTIKPDINVKQCIAVIQKTGKDLDKFIPPMVLIDKVLTAVKNGDIPEEPIWTQILDTGSIEHNDEIAPTDQSPNKEQNS
;
A
#
# COMPACT_ATOMS: atom_id res chain seq x y z
N THR A 1 -8.01 17.99 -4.36
CA THR A 1 -6.87 18.23 -5.27
C THR A 1 -5.58 17.68 -4.69
N PHE A 2 -4.58 17.42 -5.52
CA PHE A 2 -3.23 17.02 -5.06
C PHE A 2 -2.63 18.05 -4.08
N SER A 3 -2.78 19.33 -4.38
CA SER A 3 -2.31 20.41 -3.51
C SER A 3 -2.90 20.33 -2.08
N SER A 4 -4.20 20.02 -1.96
CA SER A 4 -4.85 19.86 -0.65
C SER A 4 -4.32 18.63 0.10
N LEU A 5 -4.06 17.53 -0.61
CA LEU A 5 -3.47 16.32 -0.05
C LEU A 5 -2.05 16.60 0.47
N ALA A 6 -1.21 17.19 -0.37
CA ALA A 6 0.17 17.54 -0.02
C ALA A 6 0.21 18.48 1.22
N SER A 7 -0.63 19.51 1.24
CA SER A 7 -0.74 20.42 2.38
C SER A 7 -1.21 19.71 3.66
N GLY A 8 -2.16 18.78 3.56
CA GLY A 8 -2.65 18.00 4.69
C GLY A 8 -1.57 17.09 5.28
N ILE A 9 -0.81 16.41 4.44
CA ILE A 9 0.30 15.55 4.88
C ILE A 9 1.38 16.39 5.56
N MET A 10 1.81 17.50 4.94
CA MET A 10 2.81 18.40 5.52
C MET A 10 2.33 19.01 6.84
N TYR A 11 1.06 19.38 6.94
CA TYR A 11 0.47 19.84 8.19
C TYR A 11 0.58 18.79 9.29
N ALA A 12 0.21 17.53 9.00
CA ALA A 12 0.31 16.44 9.97
C ALA A 12 1.76 16.23 10.44
N ILE A 13 2.73 16.20 9.50
CA ILE A 13 4.16 16.04 9.80
C ILE A 13 4.67 17.18 10.72
N HIS A 14 4.30 18.44 10.43
CA HIS A 14 4.77 19.59 11.20
C HIS A 14 4.08 19.70 12.58
N ASN A 15 2.90 19.11 12.74
CA ASN A 15 2.17 19.13 14.02
C ASN A 15 2.38 17.86 14.85
N GLY A 16 3.45 17.10 14.57
CA GLY A 16 3.92 16.03 15.47
C GLY A 16 3.19 14.69 15.29
N ALA A 17 2.58 14.45 14.14
CA ALA A 17 2.09 13.10 13.80
C ALA A 17 3.26 12.11 13.77
N ASN A 18 3.06 10.91 14.30
CA ASN A 18 4.02 9.80 14.19
C ASN A 18 3.70 8.93 12.98
N ILE A 19 2.43 8.88 12.59
CA ILE A 19 1.93 8.09 11.48
C ILE A 19 0.88 8.92 10.75
N VAL A 20 0.92 8.92 9.42
CA VAL A 20 -0.11 9.55 8.58
C VAL A 20 -0.70 8.47 7.68
N ASN A 21 -1.99 8.18 7.86
CA ASN A 21 -2.74 7.26 7.00
C ASN A 21 -3.33 8.02 5.81
N ILE A 22 -3.01 7.56 4.60
CA ILE A 22 -3.42 8.19 3.33
C ILE A 22 -4.24 7.18 2.52
N SER A 23 -5.55 7.11 2.81
CA SER A 23 -6.51 6.25 2.12
C SER A 23 -7.21 6.99 0.96
N ILE A 24 -6.44 7.73 0.18
CA ILE A 24 -6.92 8.51 -0.96
C ILE A 24 -5.84 8.56 -2.04
N GLY A 25 -6.24 8.46 -3.29
CA GLY A 25 -5.37 8.55 -4.45
C GLY A 25 -6.16 8.76 -5.73
N PRO A 26 -5.48 8.94 -6.86
CA PRO A 26 -6.14 8.95 -8.16
C PRO A 26 -6.70 7.57 -8.51
N SER A 27 -7.70 7.52 -9.38
CA SER A 27 -8.20 6.30 -10.01
C SER A 27 -7.82 6.32 -11.51
N PHE A 28 -7.42 5.18 -12.02
CA PHE A 28 -6.95 4.97 -13.38
C PHE A 28 -7.83 3.96 -14.12
N GLN A 29 -9.13 4.26 -14.21
CA GLN A 29 -10.10 3.39 -14.88
C GLN A 29 -9.66 3.02 -16.31
N GLY A 30 -9.67 1.72 -16.62
CA GLY A 30 -9.28 1.18 -17.92
C GLY A 30 -7.78 1.01 -18.13
N LEU A 31 -6.93 1.50 -17.24
CA LEU A 31 -5.49 1.34 -17.36
C LEU A 31 -5.04 -0.13 -17.23
N SER A 32 -5.79 -0.94 -16.47
CA SER A 32 -5.56 -2.39 -16.33
C SER A 32 -5.66 -3.19 -17.63
N GLN A 33 -6.27 -2.61 -18.68
CA GLN A 33 -6.35 -3.22 -20.02
C GLN A 33 -5.08 -3.01 -20.84
N LEU A 34 -4.16 -2.16 -20.40
CA LEU A 34 -2.92 -1.86 -21.10
C LEU A 34 -1.77 -2.74 -20.60
N PRO A 35 -0.78 -3.04 -21.46
CA PRO A 35 0.47 -3.64 -21.01
C PRO A 35 1.14 -2.81 -19.90
N ILE A 36 1.86 -3.48 -19.00
CA ILE A 36 2.52 -2.84 -17.84
C ILE A 36 3.38 -1.64 -18.23
N GLU A 37 4.14 -1.77 -19.31
CA GLU A 37 5.00 -0.69 -19.82
C GLU A 37 4.21 0.57 -20.20
N GLU A 38 3.01 0.39 -20.77
CA GLU A 38 2.13 1.51 -21.13
C GLU A 38 1.47 2.10 -19.87
N GLN A 39 1.08 1.27 -18.92
CA GLN A 39 0.60 1.75 -17.61
C GLN A 39 1.63 2.68 -16.97
N ILE A 40 2.91 2.27 -16.95
CA ILE A 40 4.01 3.06 -16.37
C ILE A 40 4.20 4.38 -17.13
N LYS A 41 4.17 4.37 -18.47
CA LYS A 41 4.33 5.59 -19.28
C LYS A 41 3.22 6.60 -19.02
N VAL A 42 1.95 6.14 -18.99
CA VAL A 42 0.80 7.00 -18.70
C VAL A 42 0.95 7.65 -17.31
N ALA A 43 1.31 6.87 -16.32
CA ALA A 43 1.46 7.36 -14.96
C ALA A 43 2.62 8.35 -14.81
N GLN A 44 3.77 8.08 -15.42
CA GLN A 44 4.91 9.00 -15.41
C GLN A 44 4.54 10.36 -16.02
N GLN A 45 3.76 10.35 -17.09
CA GLN A 45 3.26 11.58 -17.69
C GLN A 45 2.27 12.30 -16.79
N TYR A 46 1.35 11.56 -16.16
CA TYR A 46 0.36 12.11 -15.24
C TYR A 46 1.01 12.79 -14.03
N PHE A 47 2.00 12.15 -13.40
CA PHE A 47 2.64 12.62 -12.18
C PHE A 47 3.86 13.51 -12.39
N LYS A 48 4.23 13.85 -13.63
CA LYS A 48 5.47 14.56 -13.96
C LYS A 48 5.71 15.83 -13.12
N ASN A 49 4.65 16.57 -12.82
CA ASN A 49 4.75 17.83 -12.07
C ASN A 49 4.69 17.62 -10.54
N GLU A 50 4.22 16.46 -10.10
CA GLU A 50 3.92 16.17 -8.70
C GLU A 50 5.07 15.44 -8.01
N GLU A 51 5.93 14.76 -8.77
CA GLU A 51 7.04 13.94 -8.23
C GLU A 51 7.97 14.71 -7.28
N LYS A 52 8.28 15.96 -7.62
CA LYS A 52 9.15 16.78 -6.76
C LYS A 52 8.52 17.06 -5.40
N VAL A 53 7.21 17.25 -5.38
CA VAL A 53 6.45 17.50 -4.15
C VAL A 53 6.35 16.22 -3.33
N TYR A 54 6.05 15.07 -3.94
CA TYR A 54 6.08 13.77 -3.28
C TYR A 54 7.44 13.49 -2.65
N LYS A 55 8.51 13.67 -3.40
CA LYS A 55 9.88 13.48 -2.90
C LYS A 55 10.19 14.36 -1.70
N HIS A 56 9.76 15.63 -1.73
CA HIS A 56 9.94 16.55 -0.61
C HIS A 56 9.15 16.09 0.63
N ILE A 57 7.88 15.72 0.47
CA ILE A 57 7.02 15.21 1.54
C ILE A 57 7.65 13.98 2.20
N ILE A 58 8.06 12.99 1.39
CA ILE A 58 8.61 11.73 1.88
C ILE A 58 9.93 11.96 2.63
N ASN A 59 10.83 12.79 2.09
CA ASN A 59 12.09 13.11 2.76
C ASN A 59 11.83 13.81 4.10
N THR A 60 10.92 14.80 4.14
CA THR A 60 10.57 15.51 5.38
C THR A 60 9.97 14.57 6.42
N ALA A 61 9.12 13.64 6.00
CA ALA A 61 8.55 12.62 6.88
C ALA A 61 9.64 11.72 7.48
N ASN A 62 10.57 11.25 6.64
CA ASN A 62 11.68 10.38 7.08
C ASN A 62 12.63 11.09 8.05
N GLU A 63 13.00 12.33 7.78
CA GLU A 63 13.84 13.15 8.68
C GLU A 63 13.21 13.31 10.07
N LYS A 64 11.88 13.32 10.15
CA LYS A 64 11.13 13.44 11.40
C LYS A 64 10.66 12.10 11.99
N ASN A 65 11.05 10.98 11.40
CA ASN A 65 10.57 9.63 11.74
C ASN A 65 9.03 9.51 11.75
N VAL A 66 8.38 10.22 10.81
CA VAL A 66 6.94 10.11 10.55
C VAL A 66 6.72 9.05 9.47
N ILE A 67 5.89 8.06 9.75
CA ILE A 67 5.60 6.97 8.84
C ILE A 67 4.37 7.31 7.99
N LEU A 68 4.57 7.37 6.67
CA LEU A 68 3.48 7.56 5.71
C LEU A 68 2.96 6.21 5.25
N VAL A 69 1.66 5.98 5.41
CA VAL A 69 0.96 4.74 5.03
C VAL A 69 -0.04 5.06 3.94
N PHE A 70 0.21 4.56 2.73
CA PHE A 70 -0.62 4.77 1.55
C PHE A 70 -1.44 3.53 1.21
N ALA A 71 -2.70 3.72 0.85
CA ALA A 71 -3.47 2.70 0.15
C ALA A 71 -2.93 2.53 -1.27
N ALA A 72 -2.69 1.30 -1.72
CA ALA A 72 -2.06 1.04 -3.02
C ALA A 72 -2.96 1.38 -4.22
N GLY A 73 -4.27 1.51 -4.02
CA GLY A 73 -5.27 1.77 -5.07
C GLY A 73 -6.05 0.52 -5.47
N ASN A 74 -7.13 0.73 -6.22
CA ASN A 74 -8.16 -0.27 -6.48
C ASN A 74 -8.46 -0.44 -7.99
N ASP A 75 -7.47 -0.26 -8.84
CA ASP A 75 -7.64 -0.28 -10.30
C ASP A 75 -7.07 -1.57 -10.94
N ASN A 76 -6.58 -2.53 -10.13
CA ASN A 76 -5.90 -3.76 -10.57
C ASN A 76 -4.76 -3.46 -11.56
N ILE A 77 -3.86 -2.57 -11.17
CA ILE A 77 -2.70 -2.12 -11.95
C ILE A 77 -1.42 -2.21 -11.13
N VAL A 78 -0.28 -2.06 -11.80
CA VAL A 78 1.03 -2.08 -11.13
C VAL A 78 1.23 -0.82 -10.29
N THR A 79 1.51 -0.98 -9.00
CA THR A 79 1.73 0.15 -8.07
C THR A 79 2.95 1.00 -8.38
N ALA A 80 3.91 0.47 -9.13
CA ALA A 80 5.07 1.24 -9.61
C ALA A 80 4.72 2.51 -10.40
N ILE A 81 3.46 2.67 -10.80
CA ILE A 81 2.97 3.91 -11.42
C ILE A 81 2.86 5.07 -10.42
N LEU A 82 2.69 4.79 -9.14
CA LEU A 82 2.48 5.81 -8.12
C LEU A 82 3.80 6.40 -7.62
N PRO A 83 3.96 7.72 -7.51
CA PRO A 83 5.22 8.35 -7.10
C PRO A 83 5.71 7.87 -5.73
N GLU A 84 4.83 7.72 -4.76
CA GLU A 84 5.13 7.23 -3.41
C GLU A 84 5.68 5.80 -3.40
N CYS A 85 5.29 4.99 -4.37
CA CYS A 85 5.77 3.61 -4.54
C CYS A 85 7.08 3.53 -5.32
N ARG A 86 7.27 4.44 -6.29
CA ARG A 86 8.37 4.41 -7.25
C ARG A 86 9.61 5.18 -6.78
N LEU A 87 9.40 6.29 -6.07
CA LEU A 87 10.48 7.21 -5.72
C LEU A 87 11.35 6.74 -4.55
N THR A 88 10.84 5.82 -3.72
CA THR A 88 11.52 5.44 -2.48
C THR A 88 10.92 4.19 -1.84
N ASN A 89 11.74 3.50 -1.03
CA ASN A 89 11.29 2.41 -0.15
C ASN A 89 10.93 2.92 1.27
N ASN A 90 10.82 4.21 1.46
CA ASN A 90 10.59 4.82 2.77
C ASN A 90 9.11 5.24 2.96
N THR A 91 8.20 4.53 2.32
CA THR A 91 6.75 4.64 2.52
C THR A 91 6.16 3.26 2.69
N VAL A 92 5.06 3.17 3.41
CA VAL A 92 4.30 1.92 3.55
C VAL A 92 3.16 1.94 2.55
N ASN A 93 3.18 1.02 1.59
CA ASN A 93 2.21 0.93 0.50
C ASN A 93 1.42 -0.36 0.63
N VAL A 94 0.13 -0.24 0.94
CA VAL A 94 -0.70 -1.33 1.44
C VAL A 94 -1.60 -1.89 0.36
N ALA A 95 -1.39 -3.15 -0.01
CA ALA A 95 -2.29 -3.92 -0.85
C ALA A 95 -3.46 -4.50 -0.03
N ALA A 96 -4.58 -4.80 -0.70
CA ALA A 96 -5.72 -5.46 -0.10
C ALA A 96 -5.72 -6.97 -0.36
N CYS A 97 -6.10 -7.75 0.64
CA CYS A 97 -6.34 -9.18 0.51
C CYS A 97 -7.69 -9.58 1.12
N THR A 98 -8.15 -10.79 0.79
CA THR A 98 -9.34 -11.39 1.37
C THR A 98 -9.06 -12.06 2.72
N HIS A 99 -10.11 -12.45 3.43
CA HIS A 99 -10.00 -13.24 4.65
C HIS A 99 -9.53 -14.68 4.39
N GLU A 100 -9.61 -15.18 3.15
CA GLU A 100 -9.10 -16.49 2.73
C GLU A 100 -7.64 -16.46 2.27
N TYR A 101 -6.92 -15.37 2.56
CA TYR A 101 -5.50 -15.21 2.22
C TYR A 101 -5.23 -15.18 0.70
N LYS A 102 -6.07 -14.48 -0.06
CA LYS A 102 -5.89 -14.23 -1.49
C LYS A 102 -5.80 -12.73 -1.76
N SER A 103 -5.14 -12.34 -2.84
CA SER A 103 -5.20 -10.96 -3.32
C SER A 103 -6.63 -10.56 -3.62
N SER A 104 -7.03 -9.35 -3.22
CA SER A 104 -8.31 -8.78 -3.68
C SER A 104 -8.23 -8.49 -5.18
N VAL A 105 -9.29 -8.81 -5.92
CA VAL A 105 -9.31 -8.67 -7.39
C VAL A 105 -9.10 -7.25 -7.88
N PHE A 106 -9.41 -6.27 -7.06
CA PHE A 106 -9.24 -4.85 -7.36
C PHE A 106 -7.88 -4.28 -6.95
N THR A 107 -7.14 -4.97 -6.06
CA THR A 107 -5.95 -4.34 -5.47
C THR A 107 -4.91 -4.02 -6.52
N ASN A 108 -4.30 -2.86 -6.42
CA ASN A 108 -3.06 -2.61 -7.14
C ASN A 108 -1.96 -3.49 -6.53
N TYR A 109 -1.01 -3.94 -7.34
CA TYR A 109 -0.12 -5.05 -6.99
C TYR A 109 1.32 -4.84 -7.45
N SER A 110 2.20 -5.82 -7.10
CA SER A 110 3.59 -5.91 -7.53
C SER A 110 4.46 -4.72 -7.09
N LEU A 111 5.35 -4.29 -7.94
CA LEU A 111 6.40 -3.31 -7.71
C LEU A 111 5.89 -2.04 -6.99
N GLY A 112 6.29 -1.88 -5.75
CA GLY A 112 5.94 -0.72 -4.92
C GLY A 112 4.96 -0.99 -3.78
N THR A 113 4.15 -2.07 -3.82
CA THR A 113 3.49 -2.56 -2.60
C THR A 113 4.52 -3.26 -1.72
N ASN A 114 4.47 -3.02 -0.43
CA ASN A 114 5.43 -3.62 0.49
C ASN A 114 4.81 -4.33 1.69
N VAL A 115 3.53 -4.15 1.94
CA VAL A 115 2.75 -4.91 2.93
C VAL A 115 1.33 -5.12 2.43
N SER A 116 0.60 -6.11 2.98
CA SER A 116 -0.82 -6.27 2.74
C SER A 116 -1.62 -6.50 4.02
N ALA A 117 -2.91 -6.18 3.95
CA ALA A 117 -3.85 -6.39 5.03
C ALA A 117 -5.24 -6.72 4.45
N PRO A 118 -6.17 -7.29 5.26
CA PRO A 118 -7.54 -7.49 4.85
C PRO A 118 -8.18 -6.18 4.37
N GLY A 119 -8.79 -6.22 3.18
CA GLY A 119 -9.41 -5.06 2.56
C GLY A 119 -10.78 -5.36 1.96
N GLU A 120 -11.36 -6.54 2.25
CA GLU A 120 -12.72 -6.92 1.84
C GLU A 120 -13.59 -7.24 3.03
N GLY A 121 -14.85 -6.82 2.97
CA GLY A 121 -15.82 -7.04 4.03
C GLY A 121 -15.46 -6.34 5.33
N ILE A 122 -14.80 -5.20 5.30
CA ILE A 122 -14.34 -4.50 6.49
C ILE A 122 -15.47 -3.66 7.07
N TYR A 123 -15.95 -4.08 8.24
CA TYR A 123 -16.98 -3.37 9.00
C TYR A 123 -16.41 -2.11 9.65
N SER A 124 -16.92 -0.95 9.27
CA SER A 124 -16.38 0.35 9.69
C SER A 124 -17.48 1.38 9.93
N ALA A 125 -17.13 2.40 10.69
CA ALA A 125 -18.00 3.55 10.94
C ALA A 125 -18.36 4.27 9.65
N TYR A 126 -19.61 4.70 9.57
CA TYR A 126 -20.18 5.43 8.45
C TYR A 126 -20.95 6.65 8.95
N PRO A 127 -21.08 7.73 8.14
CA PRO A 127 -21.85 8.92 8.52
C PRO A 127 -23.22 8.60 9.10
N THR A 128 -23.76 9.52 9.89
CA THR A 128 -25.07 9.39 10.57
C THR A 128 -25.13 8.31 11.64
N ASN A 129 -24.02 8.10 12.35
CA ASN A 129 -23.92 7.15 13.47
C ASN A 129 -24.30 5.71 13.10
N SER A 130 -23.85 5.29 11.92
CA SER A 130 -24.08 3.96 11.36
C SER A 130 -22.77 3.23 11.08
N PHE A 131 -22.88 1.94 10.70
CA PHE A 131 -21.76 1.12 10.32
C PHE A 131 -22.09 0.39 9.02
N LYS A 132 -21.09 0.19 8.18
CA LYS A 132 -21.23 -0.56 6.92
C LYS A 132 -19.98 -1.40 6.63
N MET A 133 -20.15 -2.40 5.77
CA MET A 133 -19.05 -3.13 5.16
C MET A 133 -18.51 -2.35 3.97
N PHE A 134 -17.18 -2.32 3.86
CA PHE A 134 -16.47 -1.67 2.75
C PHE A 134 -15.36 -2.57 2.23
N ASP A 135 -15.09 -2.41 0.93
CA ASP A 135 -13.98 -3.04 0.24
C ASP A 135 -13.03 -1.98 -0.30
N GLY A 136 -11.73 -2.24 -0.23
CA GLY A 136 -10.71 -1.36 -0.78
C GLY A 136 -9.39 -1.40 -0.03
N THR A 137 -8.33 -1.02 -0.70
CA THR A 137 -7.03 -0.74 -0.08
C THR A 137 -7.11 0.38 0.96
N SER A 138 -8.13 1.25 0.83
CA SER A 138 -8.47 2.28 1.83
C SER A 138 -8.86 1.70 3.19
N MET A 139 -9.33 0.44 3.25
CA MET A 139 -9.67 -0.29 4.48
C MET A 139 -8.47 -1.09 5.00
N ALA A 140 -7.61 -1.55 4.11
CA ALA A 140 -6.37 -2.25 4.47
C ALA A 140 -5.33 -1.30 5.11
N ALA A 141 -5.16 -0.11 4.58
CA ALA A 141 -4.18 0.86 5.04
C ALA A 141 -4.31 1.23 6.54
N PRO A 142 -5.50 1.54 7.10
CA PRO A 142 -5.63 1.84 8.52
C PRO A 142 -5.35 0.64 9.44
N ILE A 143 -5.50 -0.59 8.99
CA ILE A 143 -5.09 -1.79 9.76
C ILE A 143 -3.57 -1.78 9.94
N ILE A 144 -2.82 -1.50 8.88
CA ILE A 144 -1.36 -1.36 8.94
C ILE A 144 -0.97 -0.15 9.79
N SER A 145 -1.65 0.99 9.63
CA SER A 145 -1.39 2.19 10.45
C SER A 145 -1.57 1.91 11.95
N GLY A 146 -2.64 1.21 12.32
CA GLY A 146 -2.88 0.76 13.69
C GLY A 146 -1.82 -0.21 14.20
N THR A 147 -1.40 -1.15 13.37
CA THR A 147 -0.31 -2.10 13.70
C THR A 147 0.99 -1.35 13.97
N ILE A 148 1.36 -0.40 13.11
CA ILE A 148 2.57 0.42 13.29
C ILE A 148 2.46 1.29 14.57
N ALA A 149 1.28 1.82 14.86
CA ALA A 149 1.06 2.56 16.11
C ALA A 149 1.35 1.68 17.34
N LEU A 150 0.87 0.44 17.35
CA LEU A 150 1.19 -0.53 18.41
C LEU A 150 2.69 -0.87 18.46
N MET A 151 3.36 -1.02 17.29
CA MET A 151 4.82 -1.22 17.25
C MET A 151 5.55 -0.04 17.90
N LYS A 152 5.16 1.20 17.58
CA LYS A 152 5.75 2.41 18.18
C LYS A 152 5.50 2.55 19.69
N THR A 153 4.45 1.95 20.25
CA THR A 153 4.29 1.91 21.71
C THR A 153 5.31 1.00 22.40
N ILE A 154 5.79 -0.03 21.69
CA ILE A 154 6.82 -0.96 22.21
C ILE A 154 8.23 -0.42 21.93
N LYS A 155 8.46 0.09 20.71
CA LYS A 155 9.73 0.65 20.25
C LYS A 155 9.48 2.02 19.57
N PRO A 156 9.52 3.13 20.34
CA PRO A 156 9.17 4.47 19.82
C PRO A 156 10.01 4.96 18.66
N ASP A 157 11.28 4.54 18.60
CA ASP A 157 12.27 4.90 17.59
C ASP A 157 12.22 4.02 16.33
N ILE A 158 11.35 3.00 16.28
CA ILE A 158 11.22 2.12 15.11
C ILE A 158 10.95 2.93 13.85
N ASN A 159 11.75 2.71 12.82
CA ASN A 159 11.63 3.43 11.55
C ASN A 159 10.78 2.67 10.53
N VAL A 160 10.50 3.32 9.39
CA VAL A 160 9.63 2.77 8.34
C VAL A 160 10.15 1.46 7.77
N LYS A 161 11.46 1.34 7.51
CA LYS A 161 12.05 0.11 6.96
C LYS A 161 11.91 -1.05 7.93
N GLN A 162 12.21 -0.84 9.19
CA GLN A 162 12.06 -1.83 10.25
C GLN A 162 10.60 -2.26 10.42
N CYS A 163 9.64 -1.33 10.32
CA CYS A 163 8.22 -1.67 10.35
C CYS A 163 7.85 -2.61 9.20
N ILE A 164 8.23 -2.26 7.97
CA ILE A 164 7.98 -3.08 6.79
C ILE A 164 8.64 -4.46 6.95
N ALA A 165 9.92 -4.48 7.34
CA ALA A 165 10.71 -5.70 7.48
C ALA A 165 10.10 -6.69 8.48
N VAL A 166 9.66 -6.22 9.64
CA VAL A 166 8.99 -7.05 10.64
C VAL A 166 7.66 -7.58 10.14
N ILE A 167 6.84 -6.73 9.51
CA ILE A 167 5.54 -7.14 8.95
C ILE A 167 5.75 -8.23 7.89
N GLN A 168 6.71 -8.05 6.99
CA GLN A 168 7.01 -9.03 5.95
C GLN A 168 7.54 -10.34 6.53
N LYS A 169 8.47 -10.28 7.48
CA LYS A 169 9.08 -11.46 8.10
C LYS A 169 8.06 -12.32 8.84
N THR A 170 7.11 -11.69 9.51
CA THR A 170 6.16 -12.38 10.38
C THR A 170 4.80 -12.63 9.73
N GLY A 171 4.59 -12.06 8.55
CA GLY A 171 3.33 -12.11 7.82
C GLY A 171 2.99 -13.49 7.27
N LYS A 172 1.79 -13.60 6.73
CA LYS A 172 1.30 -14.78 6.01
C LYS A 172 1.50 -14.58 4.52
N ASP A 173 2.27 -15.46 3.89
CA ASP A 173 2.43 -15.46 2.44
C ASP A 173 1.08 -15.60 1.74
N LEU A 174 0.94 -14.83 0.70
CA LEU A 174 -0.20 -14.81 -0.20
C LEU A 174 0.21 -15.34 -1.57
N ASP A 175 -0.58 -15.04 -2.59
CA ASP A 175 -0.18 -15.32 -3.96
C ASP A 175 1.00 -14.42 -4.40
N LYS A 176 1.58 -14.70 -5.58
CA LYS A 176 2.84 -14.09 -6.04
C LYS A 176 2.78 -12.58 -6.31
N PHE A 177 1.60 -11.96 -6.23
CA PHE A 177 1.38 -10.60 -6.73
C PHE A 177 1.42 -9.52 -5.67
N ILE A 178 1.19 -9.87 -4.41
CA ILE A 178 1.19 -8.94 -3.29
C ILE A 178 2.06 -9.45 -2.14
N PRO A 179 2.62 -8.55 -1.32
CA PRO A 179 3.44 -8.92 -0.18
C PRO A 179 2.64 -9.67 0.91
N PRO A 180 3.34 -10.32 1.87
CA PRO A 180 2.69 -11.06 2.94
C PRO A 180 1.65 -10.23 3.70
N MET A 181 0.53 -10.86 4.07
CA MET A 181 -0.49 -10.25 4.91
C MET A 181 0.00 -10.11 6.35
N VAL A 182 -0.27 -8.98 6.95
CA VAL A 182 0.06 -8.70 8.35
C VAL A 182 -0.60 -9.68 9.31
N LEU A 183 0.19 -10.24 10.24
CA LEU A 183 -0.28 -10.99 11.41
C LEU A 183 0.11 -10.19 12.65
N ILE A 184 -0.84 -9.42 13.18
CA ILE A 184 -0.58 -8.38 14.21
C ILE A 184 0.05 -8.97 15.47
N ASP A 185 -0.42 -10.11 15.94
CA ASP A 185 0.09 -10.82 17.11
C ASP A 185 1.57 -11.21 16.94
N LYS A 186 1.94 -11.72 15.76
CA LYS A 186 3.33 -12.10 15.45
C LYS A 186 4.23 -10.89 15.30
N VAL A 187 3.73 -9.82 14.63
CA VAL A 187 4.45 -8.55 14.52
C VAL A 187 4.80 -8.00 15.92
N LEU A 188 3.80 -7.88 16.80
CA LEU A 188 4.02 -7.32 18.14
C LEU A 188 4.92 -8.20 19.00
N THR A 189 4.82 -9.52 18.88
CA THR A 189 5.71 -10.47 19.54
C THR A 189 7.16 -10.29 19.09
N ALA A 190 7.40 -10.18 17.77
CA ALA A 190 8.73 -9.97 17.22
C ALA A 190 9.34 -8.64 17.70
N VAL A 191 8.58 -7.55 17.67
CA VAL A 191 9.04 -6.23 18.14
C VAL A 191 9.37 -6.27 19.64
N LYS A 192 8.52 -6.90 20.45
CA LYS A 192 8.76 -7.06 21.90
C LYS A 192 10.02 -7.86 22.22
N ASN A 193 10.33 -8.87 21.41
CA ASN A 193 11.51 -9.71 21.57
C ASN A 193 12.78 -9.10 20.95
N GLY A 194 12.69 -7.94 20.30
CA GLY A 194 13.81 -7.31 19.59
C GLY A 194 14.18 -8.00 18.27
N ASP A 195 13.32 -8.87 17.76
CA ASP A 195 13.53 -9.60 16.49
C ASP A 195 13.07 -8.72 15.30
N ILE A 196 13.83 -7.67 15.06
CA ILE A 196 13.51 -6.62 14.07
C ILE A 196 14.60 -6.62 12.99
N PRO A 197 14.30 -7.05 11.76
CA PRO A 197 15.25 -6.92 10.65
C PRO A 197 15.49 -5.44 10.31
N GLU A 198 16.69 -5.11 9.87
CA GLU A 198 17.06 -3.73 9.49
C GLU A 198 16.51 -3.35 8.10
N GLU A 199 16.39 -4.32 7.20
CA GLU A 199 15.93 -4.10 5.83
C GLU A 199 14.77 -5.02 5.47
N PRO A 200 13.80 -4.53 4.67
CA PRO A 200 12.71 -5.33 4.14
C PRO A 200 13.21 -6.47 3.24
N ILE A 201 12.51 -7.61 3.25
CA ILE A 201 12.79 -8.76 2.40
C ILE A 201 12.28 -8.51 0.98
N TRP A 202 11.12 -7.86 0.85
CA TRP A 202 10.51 -7.44 -0.40
C TRP A 202 10.99 -6.03 -0.77
N THR A 203 12.15 -5.94 -1.35
CA THR A 203 12.67 -4.71 -1.96
C THR A 203 12.71 -4.91 -3.46
N GLN A 204 11.60 -4.70 -4.13
CA GLN A 204 11.62 -4.55 -5.58
C GLN A 204 11.62 -3.06 -5.91
N ILE A 205 12.80 -2.49 -5.99
CA ILE A 205 13.02 -1.25 -6.73
C ILE A 205 13.00 -1.66 -8.19
N LEU A 206 12.21 -0.97 -9.01
CA LEU A 206 12.39 -1.02 -10.45
C LEU A 206 13.79 -0.51 -10.78
N ASP A 207 14.73 -1.42 -10.98
CA ASP A 207 15.81 -1.16 -11.90
C ASP A 207 15.17 -1.17 -13.29
N THR A 208 14.94 0.03 -13.86
CA THR A 208 14.24 0.22 -15.14
C THR A 208 14.96 -0.39 -16.34
N GLY A 209 15.98 -1.21 -16.09
CA GLY A 209 16.81 -1.90 -17.08
C GLY A 209 16.52 -3.38 -17.29
N SER A 210 15.70 -4.04 -16.46
CA SER A 210 15.50 -5.49 -16.60
C SER A 210 14.09 -5.92 -16.18
N ILE A 211 13.10 -5.61 -17.03
CA ILE A 211 11.83 -6.33 -17.00
C ILE A 211 12.00 -7.54 -17.92
N GLU A 212 12.45 -8.67 -17.37
CA GLU A 212 12.31 -9.94 -18.08
C GLU A 212 10.82 -10.29 -18.13
N HIS A 213 10.32 -10.43 -19.34
CA HIS A 213 8.97 -10.91 -19.64
C HIS A 213 8.78 -12.31 -19.07
N ASN A 214 8.01 -12.43 -18.01
CA ASN A 214 7.32 -13.67 -17.67
C ASN A 214 5.89 -13.55 -18.18
N ASP A 215 5.68 -13.98 -19.42
CA ASP A 215 4.40 -13.94 -20.16
C ASP A 215 3.31 -14.89 -19.62
N GLU A 216 3.41 -15.39 -18.41
CA GLU A 216 2.51 -16.43 -17.89
C GLU A 216 1.45 -15.95 -16.88
N ILE A 217 1.19 -14.65 -16.73
CA ILE A 217 0.26 -14.24 -15.67
C ILE A 217 -0.69 -13.13 -16.13
N ALA A 218 -1.64 -13.50 -16.97
CA ALA A 218 -2.91 -12.79 -17.07
C ALA A 218 -3.97 -13.55 -16.26
N PRO A 219 -4.72 -12.92 -15.37
CA PRO A 219 -5.89 -13.56 -14.75
C PRO A 219 -6.89 -13.85 -15.88
N THR A 220 -7.27 -15.11 -16.03
CA THR A 220 -8.39 -15.48 -16.89
C THR A 220 -9.66 -14.81 -16.39
N ASP A 221 -10.22 -13.94 -17.21
CA ASP A 221 -11.53 -13.32 -17.05
C ASP A 221 -12.60 -14.42 -16.90
N GLN A 222 -13.12 -14.57 -15.69
CA GLN A 222 -14.34 -15.28 -15.42
C GLN A 222 -15.37 -14.31 -14.84
N SER A 223 -15.88 -13.46 -15.73
CA SER A 223 -17.13 -12.75 -15.45
C SER A 223 -18.28 -13.77 -15.43
N PRO A 224 -19.08 -13.92 -14.36
CA PRO A 224 -20.28 -14.70 -14.42
C PRO A 224 -21.32 -13.98 -15.28
N ASN A 225 -21.73 -14.61 -16.37
CA ASN A 225 -22.89 -14.24 -17.17
C ASN A 225 -24.10 -13.96 -16.27
N LYS A 226 -24.57 -12.73 -16.28
CA LYS A 226 -25.92 -12.42 -15.83
C LYS A 226 -26.90 -12.92 -16.88
N GLU A 227 -27.44 -14.09 -16.69
CA GLU A 227 -28.66 -14.52 -17.38
C GLU A 227 -29.80 -13.58 -17.00
N GLN A 228 -30.31 -12.88 -18.00
CA GLN A 228 -31.62 -12.26 -17.97
C GLN A 228 -32.68 -13.37 -17.97
N ASN A 229 -33.53 -13.38 -16.97
CA ASN A 229 -34.85 -14.04 -17.10
C ASN A 229 -35.91 -13.07 -16.60
N SER A 230 -36.74 -12.73 -17.58
CA SER A 230 -38.11 -12.20 -17.63
C SER A 230 -38.82 -11.94 -16.29
#